data_88c98b4f68c79e2a921456349aedf44c
#
_entry.id   88c98b4f68c79e2a921456349aedf44c
#
_cell.length_a   1.000
_cell.length_b   1.000
_cell.length_c   1.000
_cell.angle_alpha   90.00
_cell.angle_beta   90.00
_cell.angle_gamma   90.00
#
_symmetry.space_group_name_H-M   'P 1'
#
loop_
_entity.id
_entity.type
_entity.pdbx_description
1 polymer ?
#
loop_
_entity_poly.entity_id
_entity_poly.type
_entity_poly.pdbx_seq_one_letter_code
_entity_poly.pdbx_strand_id
1 'polypeptide(L)'
;MTTDTITTTTETTGTPGNPVLHASGVTMRFGGLTAVRDVELTVNSGEIVGLIGPNGAGKTTFFNCLTGLYIPTEGTVSYKGKVLPHKSHLVTQAGIARTFQNIRLFANMTVLENVLVGRHTRTNEGLWSALLRLPSFKRAERASEERAMELLEFTGLAGKRDHLARNLPYGEQRKLEIARALASEPGLLLLDEPTAGMNPQETRAAEELIFAIRDQGIAVLVIEHDMRFIFNLCDRVACLVQGEVLVEGSPATVQGDERVVAAYLGTPFEGAPGAEEAAEVNAAEASAEAAAAEAAETADEPPADAPADAPSASTKDDTSTTGTTGTTGTTGSEGDSK
;
A
#
# COMPACT_ATOMS: atom_id res chain seq x y z
N MET A 1 -47.38 23.73 -3.93
CA MET A 1 -46.39 22.65 -3.83
C MET A 1 -45.03 23.30 -4.00
N THR A 2 -44.40 23.67 -2.90
CA THR A 2 -43.14 24.36 -2.85
C THR A 2 -42.07 23.29 -2.54
N THR A 3 -41.19 23.02 -3.48
CA THR A 3 -40.07 22.15 -3.33
C THR A 3 -38.99 22.89 -2.55
N ASP A 4 -38.79 22.55 -1.27
CA ASP A 4 -37.68 23.01 -0.47
C ASP A 4 -36.43 22.24 -0.91
N THR A 5 -35.56 22.95 -1.59
CA THR A 5 -34.19 22.49 -1.91
C THR A 5 -33.37 22.60 -0.63
N ILE A 6 -33.04 21.48 -0.01
CA ILE A 6 -32.11 21.42 1.13
C ILE A 6 -30.70 21.70 0.59
N THR A 7 -30.27 22.94 0.78
CA THR A 7 -28.89 23.34 0.53
C THR A 7 -28.04 22.84 1.71
N THR A 8 -27.27 21.78 1.50
CA THR A 8 -26.28 21.30 2.48
C THR A 8 -25.16 22.33 2.57
N THR A 9 -25.19 23.13 3.62
CA THR A 9 -24.11 24.08 3.92
C THR A 9 -22.98 23.32 4.61
N THR A 10 -21.91 23.04 3.90
CA THR A 10 -20.67 22.50 4.45
C THR A 10 -19.96 23.66 5.15
N GLU A 11 -20.07 23.78 6.47
CA GLU A 11 -19.23 24.69 7.26
C GLU A 11 -17.83 24.07 7.40
N THR A 12 -16.93 24.41 6.47
CA THR A 12 -15.52 24.10 6.55
C THR A 12 -14.85 25.09 7.50
N THR A 13 -14.75 24.77 8.80
CA THR A 13 -13.97 25.52 9.78
C THR A 13 -12.57 24.92 9.93
N GLY A 14 -11.78 24.98 8.88
CA GLY A 14 -10.34 24.72 8.91
C GLY A 14 -9.65 25.73 8.02
N THR A 15 -8.48 26.22 8.44
CA THR A 15 -7.62 27.04 7.58
C THR A 15 -7.45 26.28 6.25
N PRO A 16 -7.72 26.89 5.09
CA PRO A 16 -7.60 26.18 3.81
C PRO A 16 -6.14 25.82 3.57
N GLY A 17 -5.77 24.61 3.99
CA GLY A 17 -4.48 24.02 3.62
C GLY A 17 -4.45 23.79 2.12
N ASN A 18 -3.25 23.69 1.55
CA ASN A 18 -3.10 23.36 0.13
C ASN A 18 -3.52 21.88 -0.08
N PRO A 19 -4.60 21.59 -0.84
CA PRO A 19 -5.08 20.22 -1.01
C PRO A 19 -4.03 19.37 -1.72
N VAL A 20 -3.65 18.25 -1.10
CA VAL A 20 -2.74 17.27 -1.70
C VAL A 20 -3.51 16.16 -2.40
N LEU A 21 -4.67 15.75 -1.86
CA LEU A 21 -5.58 14.80 -2.48
C LEU A 21 -6.95 15.44 -2.65
N HIS A 22 -7.58 15.20 -3.78
CA HIS A 22 -8.97 15.56 -4.03
C HIS A 22 -9.64 14.45 -4.84
N ALA A 23 -10.58 13.76 -4.20
CA ALA A 23 -11.52 12.84 -4.83
C ALA A 23 -12.79 13.61 -5.12
N SER A 24 -13.22 13.63 -6.37
CA SER A 24 -14.42 14.39 -6.83
C SER A 24 -15.38 13.47 -7.51
N GLY A 25 -16.57 13.32 -6.90
CA GLY A 25 -17.69 12.54 -7.44
C GLY A 25 -17.37 11.05 -7.63
N VAL A 26 -16.47 10.49 -6.78
CA VAL A 26 -15.99 9.13 -6.97
C VAL A 26 -17.12 8.13 -6.78
N THR A 27 -17.42 7.40 -7.86
CA THR A 27 -18.41 6.32 -7.88
C THR A 27 -17.76 5.03 -8.36
N MET A 28 -18.02 3.93 -7.66
CA MET A 28 -17.56 2.60 -8.05
C MET A 28 -18.71 1.60 -8.04
N ARG A 29 -18.90 0.93 -9.19
CA ARG A 29 -19.94 -0.09 -9.39
C ARG A 29 -19.30 -1.41 -9.77
N PHE A 30 -19.81 -2.48 -9.16
CA PHE A 30 -19.49 -3.87 -9.51
C PHE A 30 -20.75 -4.54 -10.06
N GLY A 31 -20.85 -4.65 -11.39
CA GLY A 31 -22.08 -5.13 -12.01
C GLY A 31 -23.29 -4.24 -11.66
N GLY A 32 -24.28 -4.79 -10.96
CA GLY A 32 -25.48 -4.06 -10.51
C GLY A 32 -25.32 -3.35 -9.17
N LEU A 33 -24.24 -3.64 -8.43
CA LEU A 33 -24.00 -3.12 -7.09
C LEU A 33 -23.19 -1.83 -7.14
N THR A 34 -23.63 -0.77 -6.44
CA THR A 34 -22.88 0.47 -6.24
C THR A 34 -22.24 0.45 -4.87
N ALA A 35 -20.91 0.20 -4.81
CA ALA A 35 -20.17 0.12 -3.55
C ALA A 35 -19.75 1.50 -3.03
N VAL A 36 -19.52 2.46 -3.92
CA VAL A 36 -19.20 3.87 -3.60
C VAL A 36 -19.99 4.75 -4.55
N ARG A 37 -20.62 5.81 -4.04
CA ARG A 37 -21.48 6.70 -4.81
C ARG A 37 -21.15 8.16 -4.52
N ASP A 38 -20.78 8.90 -5.55
CA ASP A 38 -20.60 10.36 -5.53
C ASP A 38 -19.79 10.89 -4.33
N VAL A 39 -18.70 10.19 -3.97
CA VAL A 39 -17.88 10.54 -2.82
C VAL A 39 -16.96 11.71 -3.15
N GLU A 40 -17.14 12.78 -2.37
CA GLU A 40 -16.24 13.93 -2.33
C GLU A 40 -15.35 13.81 -1.08
N LEU A 41 -14.04 13.91 -1.24
CA LEU A 41 -13.08 13.95 -0.12
C LEU A 41 -11.83 14.73 -0.51
N THR A 42 -11.43 15.64 0.37
CA THR A 42 -10.19 16.40 0.23
C THR A 42 -9.26 16.12 1.39
N VAL A 43 -7.95 15.95 1.15
CA VAL A 43 -6.93 15.86 2.19
C VAL A 43 -5.90 16.96 1.96
N ASN A 44 -5.61 17.77 3.00
CA ASN A 44 -4.66 18.85 2.92
C ASN A 44 -3.26 18.42 3.38
N SER A 45 -2.24 19.18 3.00
CA SER A 45 -0.86 18.93 3.45
C SER A 45 -0.75 19.03 4.97
N GLY A 46 -0.11 18.04 5.61
CA GLY A 46 0.05 18.00 7.06
C GLY A 46 -1.25 17.83 7.84
N GLU A 47 -2.30 17.29 7.22
CA GLU A 47 -3.58 16.96 7.83
C GLU A 47 -3.69 15.45 8.06
N ILE A 48 -4.28 15.04 9.18
CA ILE A 48 -4.71 13.65 9.41
C ILE A 48 -6.22 13.58 9.25
N VAL A 49 -6.68 12.87 8.23
CA VAL A 49 -8.11 12.64 7.95
C VAL A 49 -8.46 11.19 8.29
N GLY A 50 -9.52 11.00 9.06
CA GLY A 50 -10.10 9.69 9.36
C GLY A 50 -11.24 9.35 8.40
N LEU A 51 -11.28 8.13 7.88
CA LEU A 51 -12.43 7.59 7.16
C LEU A 51 -13.03 6.46 7.98
N ILE A 52 -14.23 6.67 8.51
CA ILE A 52 -14.95 5.72 9.33
C ILE A 52 -16.21 5.24 8.64
N GLY A 53 -16.87 4.25 9.19
CA GLY A 53 -18.14 3.72 8.71
C GLY A 53 -18.33 2.26 9.07
N PRO A 54 -19.55 1.73 9.07
CA PRO A 54 -19.82 0.31 9.36
C PRO A 54 -19.16 -0.61 8.32
N ASN A 55 -19.17 -1.91 8.59
CA ASN A 55 -18.71 -2.91 7.62
C ASN A 55 -19.60 -2.87 6.37
N GLY A 56 -19.01 -2.99 5.18
CA GLY A 56 -19.72 -2.85 3.90
C GLY A 56 -20.07 -1.42 3.51
N ALA A 57 -19.58 -0.41 4.23
CA ALA A 57 -19.82 1.00 3.88
C ALA A 57 -19.07 1.48 2.61
N GLY A 58 -18.18 0.65 2.01
CA GLY A 58 -17.42 1.00 0.83
C GLY A 58 -16.05 1.62 1.11
N LYS A 59 -15.57 1.61 2.36
CA LYS A 59 -14.28 2.24 2.75
C LYS A 59 -13.09 1.67 1.98
N THR A 60 -12.94 0.34 1.95
CA THR A 60 -11.86 -0.35 1.25
C THR A 60 -11.94 -0.12 -0.25
N THR A 61 -13.14 -0.16 -0.83
CA THR A 61 -13.38 0.16 -2.24
C THR A 61 -12.93 1.59 -2.57
N PHE A 62 -13.29 2.55 -1.73
CA PHE A 62 -12.86 3.94 -1.92
C PHE A 62 -11.33 4.07 -1.85
N PHE A 63 -10.67 3.45 -0.86
CA PHE A 63 -9.19 3.40 -0.79
C PHE A 63 -8.56 2.77 -2.02
N ASN A 64 -9.17 1.71 -2.57
CA ASN A 64 -8.71 1.07 -3.78
C ASN A 64 -8.82 2.00 -5.01
N CYS A 65 -9.85 2.85 -5.05
CA CYS A 65 -9.96 3.91 -6.07
C CYS A 65 -8.86 4.97 -5.90
N LEU A 66 -8.56 5.41 -4.66
CA LEU A 66 -7.51 6.39 -4.38
C LEU A 66 -6.11 5.90 -4.76
N THR A 67 -5.88 4.59 -4.70
CA THR A 67 -4.56 3.98 -4.96
C THR A 67 -4.41 3.42 -6.37
N GLY A 68 -5.42 3.59 -7.24
CA GLY A 68 -5.41 3.10 -8.61
C GLY A 68 -5.44 1.58 -8.74
N LEU A 69 -5.87 0.87 -7.67
CA LEU A 69 -6.20 -0.56 -7.72
C LEU A 69 -7.54 -0.76 -8.43
N TYR A 70 -8.50 0.16 -8.19
CA TYR A 70 -9.75 0.21 -8.94
C TYR A 70 -9.82 1.50 -9.74
N ILE A 71 -10.37 1.40 -10.93
CA ILE A 71 -10.69 2.56 -11.77
C ILE A 71 -12.10 2.98 -11.42
N PRO A 72 -12.32 4.19 -10.88
CA PRO A 72 -13.67 4.67 -10.61
C PRO A 72 -14.56 4.57 -11.85
N THR A 73 -15.81 4.16 -11.67
CA THR A 73 -16.80 4.14 -12.76
C THR A 73 -17.16 5.56 -13.18
N GLU A 74 -17.22 6.48 -12.22
CA GLU A 74 -17.48 7.91 -12.44
C GLU A 74 -16.62 8.72 -11.45
N GLY A 75 -16.40 10.00 -11.75
CA GLY A 75 -15.60 10.89 -10.94
C GLY A 75 -14.09 10.79 -11.21
N THR A 76 -13.32 11.49 -10.45
CA THR A 76 -11.86 11.56 -10.60
C THR A 76 -11.15 11.68 -9.27
N VAL A 77 -9.94 11.14 -9.20
CA VAL A 77 -9.02 11.34 -8.09
C VAL A 77 -7.82 12.14 -8.58
N SER A 78 -7.51 13.24 -7.91
CA SER A 78 -6.35 14.07 -8.23
C SER A 78 -5.41 14.20 -7.04
N TYR A 79 -4.11 14.25 -7.32
CA TYR A 79 -3.05 14.46 -6.35
C TYR A 79 -2.20 15.66 -6.76
N LYS A 80 -2.06 16.65 -5.88
CA LYS A 80 -1.37 17.92 -6.14
C LYS A 80 -1.84 18.57 -7.47
N GLY A 81 -3.17 18.56 -7.69
CA GLY A 81 -3.83 19.14 -8.86
C GLY A 81 -3.70 18.34 -10.16
N LYS A 82 -3.12 17.14 -10.13
CA LYS A 82 -3.01 16.26 -11.31
C LYS A 82 -3.87 15.03 -11.12
N VAL A 83 -4.68 14.69 -12.12
CA VAL A 83 -5.47 13.45 -12.12
C VAL A 83 -4.52 12.25 -12.01
N LEU A 84 -4.83 11.34 -11.10
CA LEU A 84 -4.01 10.16 -10.87
C LEU A 84 -4.16 9.14 -12.00
N PRO A 85 -3.08 8.47 -12.36
CA PRO A 85 -3.12 7.36 -13.31
C PRO A 85 -3.79 6.13 -12.66
N HIS A 86 -4.45 5.32 -13.49
CA HIS A 86 -5.13 4.10 -13.06
C HIS A 86 -4.17 2.90 -12.97
N LYS A 87 -3.03 3.09 -12.31
CA LYS A 87 -2.03 2.03 -12.06
C LYS A 87 -1.32 2.31 -10.75
N SER A 88 -1.37 1.38 -9.80
CA SER A 88 -0.87 1.57 -8.43
C SER A 88 0.60 1.99 -8.36
N HIS A 89 1.47 1.40 -9.20
CA HIS A 89 2.89 1.78 -9.20
C HIS A 89 3.11 3.24 -9.64
N LEU A 90 2.28 3.77 -10.58
CA LEU A 90 2.35 5.18 -10.99
C LEU A 90 1.77 6.11 -9.91
N VAL A 91 0.76 5.66 -9.16
CA VAL A 91 0.23 6.39 -8.00
C VAL A 91 1.31 6.50 -6.92
N THR A 92 2.04 5.41 -6.65
CA THR A 92 3.18 5.44 -5.72
C THR A 92 4.29 6.38 -6.21
N GLN A 93 4.63 6.35 -7.51
CA GLN A 93 5.59 7.29 -8.10
C GLN A 93 5.13 8.74 -8.01
N ALA A 94 3.82 8.99 -8.10
CA ALA A 94 3.26 10.33 -7.93
C ALA A 94 3.43 10.86 -6.49
N GLY A 95 3.58 9.98 -5.50
CA GLY A 95 3.84 10.34 -4.11
C GLY A 95 2.73 9.96 -3.13
N ILE A 96 1.94 8.95 -3.44
CA ILE A 96 0.97 8.34 -2.52
C ILE A 96 1.47 6.95 -2.13
N ALA A 97 1.63 6.70 -0.84
CA ALA A 97 1.94 5.38 -0.32
C ALA A 97 0.77 4.81 0.48
N ARG A 98 0.64 3.48 0.54
CA ARG A 98 -0.39 2.78 1.30
C ARG A 98 0.21 1.63 2.08
N THR A 99 -0.26 1.44 3.32
CA THR A 99 -0.17 0.16 4.04
C THR A 99 -1.40 -0.68 3.75
N PHE A 100 -1.35 -1.96 4.05
CA PHE A 100 -2.46 -2.88 3.80
C PHE A 100 -2.99 -3.42 5.14
N GLN A 101 -4.26 -3.78 5.20
CA GLN A 101 -4.87 -4.38 6.38
C GLN A 101 -4.10 -5.65 6.83
N ASN A 102 -3.79 -6.53 5.89
CA ASN A 102 -2.88 -7.65 6.11
C ASN A 102 -1.44 -7.21 5.85
N ILE A 103 -0.56 -7.44 6.81
CA ILE A 103 0.86 -7.09 6.69
C ILE A 103 1.47 -7.77 5.47
N ARG A 104 1.97 -6.97 4.52
CA ARG A 104 2.62 -7.45 3.28
C ARG A 104 4.12 -7.16 3.32
N LEU A 105 4.84 -7.77 4.26
CA LEU A 105 6.29 -7.69 4.33
C LEU A 105 6.94 -8.86 3.58
N PHE A 106 8.13 -8.62 3.07
CA PHE A 106 8.99 -9.70 2.57
C PHE A 106 9.57 -10.45 3.77
N ALA A 107 8.86 -11.51 4.19
CA ALA A 107 9.07 -12.21 5.45
C ALA A 107 10.50 -12.79 5.61
N ASN A 108 11.12 -13.18 4.50
CA ASN A 108 12.47 -13.76 4.46
C ASN A 108 13.58 -12.73 4.21
N MET A 109 13.23 -11.45 4.06
CA MET A 109 14.19 -10.34 4.00
C MET A 109 14.38 -9.74 5.37
N THR A 110 15.50 -9.08 5.57
CA THR A 110 15.79 -8.32 6.78
C THR A 110 14.93 -7.07 6.88
N VAL A 111 14.89 -6.47 8.05
CA VAL A 111 14.22 -5.18 8.31
C VAL A 111 14.77 -4.10 7.36
N LEU A 112 16.09 -4.02 7.23
CA LEU A 112 16.73 -3.05 6.32
C LEU A 112 16.37 -3.32 4.86
N GLU A 113 16.42 -4.56 4.40
CA GLU A 113 16.09 -4.92 3.01
C GLU A 113 14.64 -4.58 2.67
N ASN A 114 13.67 -4.80 3.59
CA ASN A 114 12.29 -4.38 3.39
C ASN A 114 12.15 -2.88 3.14
N VAL A 115 12.86 -2.04 3.89
CA VAL A 115 12.84 -0.58 3.68
C VAL A 115 13.51 -0.19 2.36
N LEU A 116 14.62 -0.86 2.00
CA LEU A 116 15.31 -0.63 0.73
C LEU A 116 14.43 -0.95 -0.49
N VAL A 117 13.59 -2.00 -0.42
CA VAL A 117 12.60 -2.28 -1.47
C VAL A 117 11.65 -1.10 -1.65
N GLY A 118 11.19 -0.46 -0.57
CA GLY A 118 10.34 0.74 -0.65
C GLY A 118 11.03 1.91 -1.38
N ARG A 119 12.35 2.00 -1.34
CA ARG A 119 13.13 3.05 -2.03
C ARG A 119 13.31 2.81 -3.52
N HIS A 120 13.05 1.60 -4.01
CA HIS A 120 13.25 1.27 -5.43
C HIS A 120 12.49 2.22 -6.38
N THR A 121 11.35 2.75 -5.95
CA THR A 121 10.56 3.73 -6.72
C THR A 121 11.28 5.07 -6.91
N ARG A 122 12.30 5.36 -6.11
CA ARG A 122 13.09 6.61 -6.12
C ARG A 122 14.49 6.45 -6.71
N THR A 123 14.98 5.20 -6.85
CA THR A 123 16.28 4.93 -7.47
C THR A 123 16.10 4.75 -8.98
N ASN A 124 16.32 5.83 -9.74
CA ASN A 124 16.29 5.82 -11.22
C ASN A 124 17.63 5.32 -11.79
N GLU A 125 18.11 4.16 -11.35
CA GLU A 125 19.33 3.61 -11.88
C GLU A 125 19.05 2.70 -13.08
N GLY A 126 19.42 3.17 -14.27
CA GLY A 126 19.31 2.38 -15.50
C GLY A 126 20.12 1.08 -15.38
N LEU A 127 19.64 0.01 -16.02
CA LEU A 127 20.28 -1.31 -16.07
C LEU A 127 21.77 -1.25 -16.36
N TRP A 128 22.23 -0.28 -17.15
CA TRP A 128 23.63 -0.12 -17.54
C TRP A 128 24.53 0.39 -16.40
N SER A 129 24.00 1.23 -15.49
CA SER A 129 24.78 1.72 -14.34
C SER A 129 24.99 0.62 -13.29
N ALA A 130 23.97 -0.23 -13.11
CA ALA A 130 24.03 -1.39 -12.24
C ALA A 130 24.98 -2.47 -12.80
N LEU A 131 24.92 -2.76 -14.12
CA LEU A 131 25.77 -3.76 -14.78
C LEU A 131 27.26 -3.38 -14.74
N LEU A 132 27.57 -2.10 -14.92
CA LEU A 132 28.95 -1.59 -14.94
C LEU A 132 29.49 -1.22 -13.55
N ARG A 133 28.70 -1.36 -12.47
CA ARG A 133 29.07 -0.98 -11.09
C ARG A 133 29.79 0.36 -10.99
N LEU A 134 29.28 1.36 -11.72
CA LEU A 134 29.88 2.69 -11.78
C LEU A 134 29.97 3.33 -10.38
N PRO A 135 30.91 4.25 -10.13
CA PRO A 135 31.00 4.96 -8.85
C PRO A 135 29.72 5.70 -8.45
N SER A 136 28.90 6.12 -9.44
CA SER A 136 27.56 6.68 -9.24
C SER A 136 26.62 5.68 -8.59
N PHE A 137 26.61 4.43 -9.04
CA PHE A 137 25.78 3.35 -8.48
C PHE A 137 26.10 3.12 -6.99
N LYS A 138 27.39 2.97 -6.65
CA LYS A 138 27.80 2.79 -5.24
C LYS A 138 27.43 3.99 -4.36
N ARG A 139 27.42 5.21 -4.91
CA ARG A 139 27.01 6.41 -4.17
C ARG A 139 25.51 6.42 -3.93
N ALA A 140 24.70 6.07 -4.92
CA ALA A 140 23.25 6.01 -4.79
C ALA A 140 22.81 4.86 -3.88
N GLU A 141 23.46 3.69 -3.96
CA GLU A 141 23.25 2.57 -3.04
C GLU A 141 23.51 2.98 -1.59
N ARG A 142 24.65 3.63 -1.32
CA ARG A 142 24.97 4.14 0.01
C ARG A 142 23.97 5.19 0.50
N ALA A 143 23.58 6.15 -0.33
CA ALA A 143 22.58 7.14 0.02
C ALA A 143 21.19 6.51 0.29
N SER A 144 20.85 5.43 -0.43
CA SER A 144 19.62 4.67 -0.17
C SER A 144 19.71 3.92 1.17
N GLU A 145 20.85 3.33 1.50
CA GLU A 145 21.07 2.67 2.79
C GLU A 145 21.03 3.65 3.95
N GLU A 146 21.70 4.81 3.83
CA GLU A 146 21.68 5.88 4.83
C GLU A 146 20.24 6.33 5.09
N ARG A 147 19.48 6.60 4.03
CA ARG A 147 18.06 7.00 4.16
C ARG A 147 17.18 5.92 4.76
N ALA A 148 17.42 4.65 4.42
CA ALA A 148 16.72 3.52 5.02
C ALA A 148 16.99 3.42 6.53
N MET A 149 18.25 3.64 6.94
CA MET A 149 18.61 3.67 8.36
C MET A 149 17.96 4.82 9.12
N GLU A 150 17.90 6.02 8.54
CA GLU A 150 17.18 7.15 9.14
C GLU A 150 15.69 6.81 9.37
N LEU A 151 15.03 6.14 8.43
CA LEU A 151 13.64 5.69 8.56
C LEU A 151 13.49 4.61 9.64
N LEU A 152 14.46 3.71 9.76
CA LEU A 152 14.47 2.72 10.83
C LEU A 152 14.70 3.34 12.21
N GLU A 153 15.53 4.38 12.32
CA GLU A 153 15.68 5.17 13.54
C GLU A 153 14.37 5.89 13.88
N PHE A 154 13.76 6.55 12.90
CA PHE A 154 12.49 7.25 13.05
C PHE A 154 11.35 6.33 13.54
N THR A 155 11.29 5.08 13.05
CA THR A 155 10.28 4.09 13.47
C THR A 155 10.69 3.26 14.68
N GLY A 156 11.91 3.47 15.22
CA GLY A 156 12.44 2.76 16.39
C GLY A 156 12.90 1.32 16.10
N LEU A 157 13.22 1.00 14.83
CA LEU A 157 13.62 -0.33 14.39
C LEU A 157 15.12 -0.47 14.06
N ALA A 158 15.92 0.60 14.20
CA ALA A 158 17.34 0.60 13.83
C ALA A 158 18.14 -0.53 14.48
N GLY A 159 17.89 -0.84 15.77
CA GLY A 159 18.56 -1.92 16.48
C GLY A 159 18.25 -3.33 15.97
N LYS A 160 17.25 -3.46 15.06
CA LYS A 160 16.79 -4.75 14.50
C LYS A 160 17.01 -4.84 12.99
N ARG A 161 17.82 -3.97 12.42
CA ARG A 161 18.02 -3.85 10.96
C ARG A 161 18.36 -5.18 10.27
N ASP A 162 19.13 -6.04 10.95
CA ASP A 162 19.61 -7.32 10.42
C ASP A 162 18.69 -8.51 10.78
N HIS A 163 17.58 -8.26 11.52
CA HIS A 163 16.60 -9.30 11.83
C HIS A 163 15.70 -9.56 10.63
N LEU A 164 15.29 -10.82 10.46
CA LEU A 164 14.29 -11.17 9.45
C LEU A 164 12.92 -10.58 9.86
N ALA A 165 12.20 -10.01 8.90
CA ALA A 165 10.91 -9.37 9.14
C ALA A 165 9.89 -10.29 9.83
N ARG A 166 9.87 -11.59 9.49
CA ARG A 166 9.00 -12.59 10.13
C ARG A 166 9.26 -12.83 11.61
N ASN A 167 10.45 -12.46 12.10
CA ASN A 167 10.84 -12.66 13.49
C ASN A 167 10.49 -11.48 14.39
N LEU A 168 9.95 -10.41 13.82
CA LEU A 168 9.50 -9.25 14.58
C LEU A 168 8.14 -9.52 15.25
N PRO A 169 7.90 -8.99 16.47
CA PRO A 169 6.56 -8.88 17.02
C PRO A 169 5.61 -8.14 16.08
N TYR A 170 4.30 -8.42 16.16
CA TYR A 170 3.29 -7.88 15.24
C TYR A 170 3.31 -6.35 15.15
N GLY A 171 3.34 -5.63 16.28
CA GLY A 171 3.41 -4.16 16.29
C GLY A 171 4.67 -3.60 15.63
N GLU A 172 5.81 -4.33 15.68
CA GLU A 172 7.02 -3.93 14.99
C GLU A 172 6.97 -4.23 13.48
N GLN A 173 6.26 -5.30 13.09
CA GLN A 173 6.01 -5.56 11.67
C GLN A 173 5.18 -4.42 11.05
N ARG A 174 4.16 -3.92 11.75
CA ARG A 174 3.40 -2.73 11.32
C ARG A 174 4.28 -1.48 11.21
N LYS A 175 5.16 -1.23 12.18
CA LYS A 175 6.11 -0.13 12.09
C LYS A 175 7.06 -0.28 10.88
N LEU A 176 7.48 -1.50 10.58
CA LEU A 176 8.31 -1.79 9.41
C LEU A 176 7.55 -1.56 8.10
N GLU A 177 6.26 -1.92 8.05
CA GLU A 177 5.41 -1.63 6.88
C GLU A 177 5.28 -0.12 6.64
N ILE A 178 5.07 0.66 7.71
CA ILE A 178 5.07 2.13 7.63
C ILE A 178 6.45 2.66 7.18
N ALA A 179 7.55 2.15 7.75
CA ALA A 179 8.90 2.55 7.34
C ALA A 179 9.16 2.29 5.85
N ARG A 180 8.72 1.13 5.35
CA ARG A 180 8.79 0.78 3.92
C ARG A 180 7.94 1.72 3.05
N ALA A 181 6.73 2.07 3.50
CA ALA A 181 5.88 3.03 2.80
C ALA A 181 6.52 4.42 2.74
N LEU A 182 7.08 4.90 3.86
CA LEU A 182 7.79 6.17 3.95
C LEU A 182 9.06 6.20 3.09
N ALA A 183 9.67 5.06 2.82
CA ALA A 183 10.86 4.95 1.96
C ALA A 183 10.60 5.39 0.52
N SER A 184 9.35 5.38 0.06
CA SER A 184 8.93 5.96 -1.22
C SER A 184 8.81 7.49 -1.19
N GLU A 185 9.13 8.16 -0.07
CA GLU A 185 9.05 9.63 0.12
C GLU A 185 7.68 10.19 -0.28
N PRO A 186 6.60 9.70 0.32
CA PRO A 186 5.26 10.11 -0.06
C PRO A 186 4.93 11.51 0.49
N GLY A 187 4.06 12.24 -0.20
CA GLY A 187 3.42 13.42 0.37
C GLY A 187 2.04 13.10 0.97
N LEU A 188 1.53 11.87 0.71
CA LEU A 188 0.31 11.34 1.32
C LEU A 188 0.53 9.86 1.67
N LEU A 189 0.22 9.52 2.92
CA LEU A 189 0.25 8.15 3.44
C LEU A 189 -1.18 7.67 3.74
N LEU A 190 -1.59 6.57 3.14
CA LEU A 190 -2.85 5.90 3.41
C LEU A 190 -2.61 4.73 4.37
N LEU A 191 -3.27 4.75 5.51
CA LEU A 191 -3.18 3.71 6.55
C LEU A 191 -4.49 2.93 6.63
N ASP A 192 -4.41 1.63 6.43
CA ASP A 192 -5.55 0.72 6.47
C ASP A 192 -5.49 -0.13 7.74
N GLU A 193 -6.36 0.19 8.71
CA GLU A 193 -6.43 -0.42 10.03
C GLU A 193 -5.05 -0.58 10.72
N PRO A 194 -4.29 0.53 10.90
CA PRO A 194 -2.92 0.46 11.38
C PRO A 194 -2.78 -0.12 12.79
N THR A 195 -3.84 -0.11 13.60
CA THR A 195 -3.82 -0.57 15.00
C THR A 195 -4.47 -1.94 15.21
N ALA A 196 -4.97 -2.57 14.14
CA ALA A 196 -5.60 -3.88 14.24
C ALA A 196 -4.67 -4.90 14.93
N GLY A 197 -5.18 -5.58 15.98
CA GLY A 197 -4.42 -6.59 16.72
C GLY A 197 -3.35 -6.07 17.68
N MET A 198 -3.23 -4.75 17.87
CA MET A 198 -2.29 -4.12 18.79
C MET A 198 -2.84 -4.06 20.21
N ASN A 199 -1.95 -4.16 21.19
CA ASN A 199 -2.28 -3.84 22.57
C ASN A 199 -2.32 -2.30 22.80
N PRO A 200 -2.89 -1.81 23.93
CA PRO A 200 -3.02 -0.37 24.17
C PRO A 200 -1.70 0.43 24.19
N GLN A 201 -0.59 -0.21 24.54
CA GLN A 201 0.72 0.45 24.51
C GLN A 201 1.24 0.57 23.07
N GLU A 202 1.06 -0.46 22.26
CA GLU A 202 1.41 -0.44 20.84
C GLU A 202 0.55 0.57 20.06
N THR A 203 -0.76 0.65 20.37
CA THR A 203 -1.66 1.65 19.79
C THR A 203 -1.19 3.08 20.05
N ARG A 204 -0.80 3.40 21.29
CA ARG A 204 -0.24 4.73 21.61
C ARG A 204 1.05 5.01 20.86
N ALA A 205 1.94 4.02 20.76
CA ALA A 205 3.17 4.18 19.99
C ALA A 205 2.90 4.36 18.49
N ALA A 206 1.81 3.80 17.96
CA ALA A 206 1.36 4.03 16.60
C ALA A 206 0.79 5.44 16.41
N GLU A 207 -0.02 5.95 17.37
CA GLU A 207 -0.48 7.35 17.39
C GLU A 207 0.69 8.34 17.35
N GLU A 208 1.66 8.16 18.25
CA GLU A 208 2.86 9.02 18.31
C GLU A 208 3.64 9.01 16.98
N LEU A 209 3.79 7.83 16.38
CA LEU A 209 4.45 7.69 15.07
C LEU A 209 3.68 8.43 13.97
N ILE A 210 2.35 8.33 13.94
CA ILE A 210 1.52 8.98 12.92
C ILE A 210 1.57 10.52 13.09
N PHE A 211 1.53 11.02 14.33
CA PHE A 211 1.75 12.44 14.58
C PHE A 211 3.13 12.93 14.12
N ALA A 212 4.18 12.15 14.41
CA ALA A 212 5.52 12.47 13.94
C ALA A 212 5.64 12.48 12.40
N ILE A 213 4.89 11.60 11.70
CA ILE A 213 4.81 11.58 10.23
C ILE A 213 4.12 12.86 9.72
N ARG A 214 2.98 13.23 10.30
CA ARG A 214 2.28 14.48 9.96
C ARG A 214 3.17 15.70 10.16
N ASP A 215 3.91 15.74 11.25
CA ASP A 215 4.79 16.86 11.60
C ASP A 215 5.96 17.03 10.61
N GLN A 216 6.27 15.99 9.82
CA GLN A 216 7.16 16.10 8.65
C GLN A 216 6.46 16.69 7.41
N GLY A 217 5.20 17.11 7.51
CA GLY A 217 4.42 17.69 6.42
C GLY A 217 3.74 16.64 5.52
N ILE A 218 3.80 15.35 5.88
CA ILE A 218 3.13 14.27 5.17
C ILE A 218 1.66 14.25 5.58
N ALA A 219 0.74 14.32 4.61
CA ALA A 219 -0.67 14.12 4.87
C ALA A 219 -0.95 12.64 5.18
N VAL A 220 -1.94 12.39 6.03
CA VAL A 220 -2.34 11.01 6.38
C VAL A 220 -3.84 10.85 6.18
N LEU A 221 -4.24 9.78 5.50
CA LEU A 221 -5.62 9.33 5.45
C LEU A 221 -5.68 7.95 6.08
N VAL A 222 -6.48 7.79 7.13
CA VAL A 222 -6.54 6.55 7.91
C VAL A 222 -7.94 5.97 7.92
N ILE A 223 -8.06 4.66 7.64
CA ILE A 223 -9.27 3.87 7.92
C ILE A 223 -9.07 3.15 9.24
N GLU A 224 -10.01 3.26 10.12
CA GLU A 224 -10.04 2.51 11.38
C GLU A 224 -11.47 2.31 11.87
N HIS A 225 -11.65 1.29 12.66
CA HIS A 225 -12.90 0.98 13.35
C HIS A 225 -12.86 1.29 14.86
N ASP A 226 -11.68 1.55 15.41
CA ASP A 226 -11.55 2.06 16.79
C ASP A 226 -11.81 3.58 16.80
N MET A 227 -13.03 3.93 17.23
CA MET A 227 -13.46 5.32 17.33
C MET A 227 -12.60 6.16 18.25
N ARG A 228 -12.06 5.57 19.35
CA ARG A 228 -11.23 6.31 20.30
C ARG A 228 -9.93 6.71 19.65
N PHE A 229 -9.34 5.80 18.90
CA PHE A 229 -8.11 6.06 18.15
C PHE A 229 -8.34 7.17 17.11
N ILE A 230 -9.40 7.06 16.29
CA ILE A 230 -9.71 8.06 15.26
C ILE A 230 -9.96 9.44 15.86
N PHE A 231 -10.78 9.53 16.91
CA PHE A 231 -11.14 10.83 17.48
C PHE A 231 -9.99 11.52 18.24
N ASN A 232 -9.01 10.76 18.69
CA ASN A 232 -7.78 11.32 19.28
C ASN A 232 -6.75 11.71 18.23
N LEU A 233 -6.70 10.99 17.10
CA LEU A 233 -5.65 11.11 16.10
C LEU A 233 -5.97 12.16 15.03
N CYS A 234 -7.23 12.22 14.56
CA CYS A 234 -7.58 12.93 13.33
C CYS A 234 -7.93 14.39 13.57
N ASP A 235 -7.52 15.25 12.65
CA ASP A 235 -7.94 16.65 12.58
C ASP A 235 -9.38 16.76 12.06
N ARG A 236 -9.75 15.86 11.12
CA ARG A 236 -11.07 15.78 10.48
C ARG A 236 -11.44 14.33 10.22
N VAL A 237 -12.71 14.02 10.30
CA VAL A 237 -13.27 12.68 10.10
C VAL A 237 -14.39 12.73 9.09
N ALA A 238 -14.40 11.81 8.13
CA ALA A 238 -15.51 11.54 7.21
C ALA A 238 -16.13 10.19 7.57
N CYS A 239 -17.46 10.15 7.71
CA CYS A 239 -18.19 8.92 7.95
C CYS A 239 -18.86 8.47 6.66
N LEU A 240 -18.46 7.29 6.17
CA LEU A 240 -19.03 6.65 4.99
C LEU A 240 -20.11 5.66 5.42
N VAL A 241 -21.27 5.75 4.82
CA VAL A 241 -22.41 4.82 5.04
C VAL A 241 -23.01 4.50 3.69
N GLN A 242 -23.15 3.21 3.35
CA GLN A 242 -23.75 2.76 2.09
C GLN A 242 -23.12 3.39 0.83
N GLY A 243 -21.81 3.58 0.86
CA GLY A 243 -21.07 4.15 -0.25
C GLY A 243 -21.10 5.68 -0.35
N GLU A 244 -21.81 6.38 0.54
CA GLU A 244 -21.95 7.83 0.53
C GLU A 244 -21.36 8.46 1.79
N VAL A 245 -20.86 9.70 1.70
CA VAL A 245 -20.41 10.47 2.87
C VAL A 245 -21.64 10.99 3.61
N LEU A 246 -21.88 10.43 4.79
CA LEU A 246 -23.01 10.81 5.65
C LEU A 246 -22.75 12.16 6.34
N VAL A 247 -21.54 12.32 6.87
CA VAL A 247 -21.09 13.53 7.57
C VAL A 247 -19.58 13.63 7.51
N GLU A 248 -19.07 14.84 7.42
CA GLU A 248 -17.67 15.18 7.49
C GLU A 248 -17.47 16.39 8.40
N GLY A 249 -16.44 16.34 9.26
CA GLY A 249 -16.21 17.44 10.19
C GLY A 249 -15.14 17.14 11.22
N SER A 250 -15.08 17.96 12.27
CA SER A 250 -14.19 17.68 13.41
C SER A 250 -14.59 16.38 14.10
N PRO A 251 -13.66 15.71 14.81
CA PRO A 251 -13.97 14.52 15.62
C PRO A 251 -15.21 14.72 16.52
N ALA A 252 -15.32 15.89 17.17
CA ALA A 252 -16.44 16.19 18.04
C ALA A 252 -17.78 16.31 17.29
N THR A 253 -17.76 16.88 16.08
CA THR A 253 -18.94 16.99 15.20
C THR A 253 -19.44 15.61 14.80
N VAL A 254 -18.54 14.75 14.35
CA VAL A 254 -18.89 13.39 13.87
C VAL A 254 -19.33 12.49 15.02
N GLN A 255 -18.68 12.59 16.19
CA GLN A 255 -19.03 11.85 17.40
C GLN A 255 -20.40 12.21 17.93
N GLY A 256 -20.81 13.47 17.80
CA GLY A 256 -22.11 13.97 18.26
C GLY A 256 -23.26 13.78 17.26
N ASP A 257 -23.00 13.28 16.06
CA ASP A 257 -24.04 13.10 15.05
C ASP A 257 -24.86 11.81 15.31
N GLU A 258 -26.16 11.97 15.58
CA GLU A 258 -27.06 10.84 15.87
C GLU A 258 -27.17 9.84 14.71
N ARG A 259 -26.99 10.29 13.46
CA ARG A 259 -27.03 9.44 12.27
C ARG A 259 -25.81 8.51 12.23
N VAL A 260 -24.64 8.98 12.66
CA VAL A 260 -23.43 8.16 12.80
C VAL A 260 -23.65 7.08 13.86
N VAL A 261 -24.19 7.46 15.02
CA VAL A 261 -24.49 6.52 16.09
C VAL A 261 -25.49 5.45 15.61
N ALA A 262 -26.57 5.88 14.93
CA ALA A 262 -27.58 4.97 14.37
C ALA A 262 -26.99 3.99 13.34
N ALA A 263 -26.09 4.46 12.46
CA ALA A 263 -25.44 3.63 11.45
C ALA A 263 -24.58 2.51 12.07
N TYR A 264 -23.93 2.77 13.21
CA TYR A 264 -23.13 1.78 13.93
C TYR A 264 -23.94 0.83 14.81
N LEU A 265 -25.09 1.28 15.34
CA LEU A 265 -25.97 0.44 16.14
C LEU A 265 -26.88 -0.45 15.28
N GLY A 266 -26.84 -0.30 13.96
CA GLY A 266 -27.66 -1.10 13.04
C GLY A 266 -29.16 -0.81 13.15
N THR A 267 -29.55 0.33 13.73
CA THR A 267 -30.94 0.78 13.68
C THR A 267 -31.25 1.24 12.26
N PRO A 268 -32.24 0.63 11.56
CA PRO A 268 -32.57 1.06 10.21
C PRO A 268 -33.06 2.52 10.28
N PHE A 269 -32.35 3.41 9.61
CA PHE A 269 -32.97 4.68 9.28
C PHE A 269 -33.56 4.60 7.85
N GLU A 270 -34.64 5.33 7.59
CA GLU A 270 -35.33 5.25 6.31
C GLU A 270 -34.36 5.43 5.13
N GLY A 271 -34.14 4.35 4.35
CA GLY A 271 -33.24 4.31 3.21
C GLY A 271 -32.03 3.37 3.37
N ALA A 272 -31.88 2.68 4.52
CA ALA A 272 -30.79 1.70 4.69
C ALA A 272 -31.05 0.42 3.87
N PRO A 273 -30.16 -0.04 2.97
CA PRO A 273 -30.27 -1.36 2.40
C PRO A 273 -30.17 -2.44 3.49
N GLY A 274 -30.87 -3.55 3.29
CA GLY A 274 -30.91 -4.65 4.23
C GLY A 274 -29.53 -5.30 4.42
N ALA A 275 -29.37 -6.08 5.49
CA ALA A 275 -28.14 -6.82 5.80
C ALA A 275 -27.64 -7.72 4.63
N GLU A 276 -28.52 -8.14 3.74
CA GLU A 276 -28.21 -8.91 2.54
C GLU A 276 -27.39 -8.09 1.53
N GLU A 277 -27.72 -6.82 1.31
CA GLU A 277 -27.01 -5.95 0.37
C GLU A 277 -25.60 -5.60 0.89
N ALA A 278 -25.45 -5.40 2.21
CA ALA A 278 -24.13 -5.21 2.84
C ALA A 278 -23.27 -6.48 2.75
N ALA A 279 -23.86 -7.68 2.83
CA ALA A 279 -23.14 -8.94 2.66
C ALA A 279 -22.70 -9.15 1.19
N GLU A 280 -23.54 -8.74 0.22
CA GLU A 280 -23.18 -8.77 -1.20
C GLU A 280 -22.05 -7.79 -1.53
N VAL A 281 -22.03 -6.58 -0.93
CA VAL A 281 -20.91 -5.62 -1.06
C VAL A 281 -19.62 -6.25 -0.57
N ASN A 282 -19.62 -6.80 0.65
CA ASN A 282 -18.44 -7.44 1.22
C ASN A 282 -17.94 -8.62 0.38
N ALA A 283 -18.84 -9.44 -0.17
CA ALA A 283 -18.48 -10.56 -1.02
C ALA A 283 -17.91 -10.10 -2.38
N ALA A 284 -18.48 -9.04 -2.96
CA ALA A 284 -17.98 -8.44 -4.19
C ALA A 284 -16.62 -7.77 -3.98
N GLU A 285 -16.41 -7.08 -2.86
CA GLU A 285 -15.13 -6.48 -2.46
C GLU A 285 -14.05 -7.55 -2.29
N ALA A 286 -14.32 -8.63 -1.56
CA ALA A 286 -13.40 -9.74 -1.35
C ALA A 286 -13.02 -10.44 -2.66
N SER A 287 -14.00 -10.65 -3.55
CA SER A 287 -13.76 -11.24 -4.88
C SER A 287 -12.91 -10.34 -5.77
N ALA A 288 -13.18 -9.05 -5.78
CA ALA A 288 -12.43 -8.08 -6.57
C ALA A 288 -11.01 -7.84 -6.01
N GLU A 289 -10.83 -7.90 -4.69
CA GLU A 289 -9.52 -7.81 -4.05
C GLU A 289 -8.67 -9.06 -4.35
N ALA A 290 -9.26 -10.25 -4.35
CA ALA A 290 -8.60 -11.49 -4.76
C ALA A 290 -8.16 -11.44 -6.23
N ALA A 291 -9.02 -10.99 -7.13
CA ALA A 291 -8.70 -10.82 -8.54
C ALA A 291 -7.60 -9.76 -8.79
N ALA A 292 -7.61 -8.66 -8.03
CA ALA A 292 -6.58 -7.64 -8.12
C ALA A 292 -5.22 -8.14 -7.57
N ALA A 293 -5.23 -8.98 -6.54
CA ALA A 293 -4.03 -9.61 -5.98
C ALA A 293 -3.43 -10.60 -6.98
N GLU A 294 -4.25 -11.43 -7.63
CA GLU A 294 -3.83 -12.38 -8.65
C GLU A 294 -3.28 -11.68 -9.90
N ALA A 295 -3.90 -10.58 -10.32
CA ALA A 295 -3.39 -9.76 -11.44
C ALA A 295 -2.06 -9.07 -11.11
N ALA A 296 -1.81 -8.72 -9.85
CA ALA A 296 -0.54 -8.16 -9.42
C ALA A 296 0.58 -9.21 -9.36
N GLU A 297 0.26 -10.44 -9.00
CA GLU A 297 1.19 -11.57 -8.93
C GLU A 297 1.60 -12.06 -10.32
N THR A 298 0.66 -12.10 -11.28
CA THR A 298 0.94 -12.46 -12.68
C THR A 298 1.70 -11.37 -13.46
N ALA A 299 1.68 -10.13 -13.02
CA ALA A 299 2.42 -9.04 -13.64
C ALA A 299 3.92 -9.03 -13.27
N ASP A 300 4.33 -9.82 -12.27
CA ASP A 300 5.72 -9.90 -11.78
C ASP A 300 6.45 -11.19 -12.25
N GLU A 301 5.82 -12.03 -13.07
CA GLU A 301 6.49 -13.16 -13.71
C GLU A 301 7.34 -12.66 -14.90
N PRO A 302 8.66 -12.92 -14.91
CA PRO A 302 9.47 -12.62 -16.08
C PRO A 302 9.00 -13.49 -17.26
N PRO A 303 9.04 -13.00 -18.51
CA PRO A 303 8.57 -13.73 -19.67
C PRO A 303 9.34 -15.06 -19.78
N ALA A 304 8.58 -16.15 -19.80
CA ALA A 304 9.11 -17.49 -19.99
C ALA A 304 9.93 -17.56 -21.28
N ASP A 305 11.08 -18.20 -21.17
CA ASP A 305 12.10 -18.43 -22.18
C ASP A 305 11.60 -18.52 -23.62
N ALA A 306 12.18 -17.71 -24.49
CA ALA A 306 12.17 -17.95 -25.93
C ALA A 306 13.00 -19.21 -26.25
N PRO A 307 12.54 -20.09 -27.15
CA PRO A 307 13.25 -21.33 -27.45
C PRO A 307 14.62 -21.05 -28.06
N ALA A 308 15.63 -21.66 -27.49
CA ALA A 308 17.00 -21.65 -28.01
C ALA A 308 17.03 -22.32 -29.39
N ASP A 309 17.38 -21.55 -30.41
CA ASP A 309 17.67 -22.02 -31.76
C ASP A 309 18.84 -23.02 -31.71
N ALA A 310 18.62 -24.19 -32.28
CA ALA A 310 19.60 -25.22 -32.48
C ALA A 310 20.60 -24.84 -33.58
N PRO A 311 21.91 -25.08 -33.43
CA PRO A 311 22.83 -24.87 -34.53
C PRO A 311 22.76 -26.03 -35.52
N SER A 312 22.55 -25.68 -36.76
CA SER A 312 22.59 -26.54 -37.94
C SER A 312 23.96 -27.21 -38.11
N ALA A 313 23.88 -28.50 -38.35
CA ALA A 313 24.97 -29.35 -38.80
C ALA A 313 25.49 -28.91 -40.18
N SER A 314 26.80 -28.80 -40.32
CA SER A 314 27.47 -28.85 -41.62
C SER A 314 28.57 -29.92 -41.56
N THR A 315 28.33 -30.91 -42.40
CA THR A 315 29.19 -32.02 -42.82
C THR A 315 30.47 -31.57 -43.55
N LYS A 316 31.49 -32.36 -43.39
CA LYS A 316 32.43 -33.00 -44.39
C LYS A 316 33.85 -32.99 -43.87
N ASP A 317 34.37 -34.04 -43.80
CA ASP A 317 35.13 -35.03 -44.57
C ASP A 317 36.63 -35.04 -44.25
N ASP A 318 37.01 -36.23 -43.99
CA ASP A 318 38.14 -37.01 -44.53
C ASP A 318 39.48 -37.07 -43.81
N THR A 319 39.82 -38.33 -43.72
CA THR A 319 41.10 -39.04 -43.86
C THR A 319 42.04 -39.18 -42.66
N SER A 320 42.04 -40.40 -42.24
CA SER A 320 43.15 -41.40 -42.24
C SER A 320 44.32 -41.26 -41.20
N THR A 321 44.49 -42.35 -40.61
CA THR A 321 45.66 -43.24 -40.57
C THR A 321 46.35 -43.40 -39.22
N THR A 322 46.22 -44.64 -38.73
CA THR A 322 47.24 -45.50 -38.08
C THR A 322 48.00 -45.09 -36.85
N GLY A 323 47.99 -46.02 -35.93
CA GLY A 323 49.19 -46.52 -35.27
C GLY A 323 49.08 -46.65 -33.76
N THR A 324 48.71 -47.80 -33.30
CA THR A 324 49.54 -48.83 -32.63
C THR A 324 50.00 -48.57 -31.20
N THR A 325 49.53 -49.46 -30.35
CA THR A 325 50.19 -50.17 -29.25
C THR A 325 50.69 -49.48 -27.99
N GLY A 326 50.32 -50.12 -26.92
CA GLY A 326 51.25 -50.49 -25.82
C GLY A 326 50.75 -50.08 -24.44
N THR A 327 50.07 -50.94 -23.73
CA THR A 327 50.56 -51.92 -22.74
C THR A 327 50.93 -51.34 -21.38
N THR A 328 50.17 -51.86 -20.40
CA THR A 328 50.56 -52.28 -19.04
C THR A 328 51.00 -51.32 -17.96
N GLY A 329 50.37 -51.50 -16.84
CA GLY A 329 51.01 -51.80 -15.55
C GLY A 329 50.48 -50.94 -14.42
N THR A 330 49.59 -51.45 -13.61
CA THR A 330 49.81 -52.24 -12.39
C THR A 330 50.24 -51.43 -11.16
N THR A 331 49.39 -51.58 -10.11
CA THR A 331 49.67 -51.55 -8.67
C THR A 331 50.06 -50.19 -8.04
N GLY A 332 49.55 -49.81 -6.97
CA GLY A 332 49.24 -50.40 -5.70
C GLY A 332 49.30 -49.35 -4.64
N SER A 333 48.46 -49.52 -3.67
CA SER A 333 48.79 -49.57 -2.23
C SER A 333 48.90 -48.28 -1.42
N GLU A 334 47.93 -48.14 -0.55
CA GLU A 334 48.05 -48.00 0.92
C GLU A 334 48.81 -46.82 1.52
N GLY A 335 48.14 -46.27 2.54
CA GLY A 335 48.78 -45.83 3.77
C GLY A 335 48.38 -44.47 4.23
N ASP A 336 47.39 -44.39 5.04
CA ASP A 336 47.38 -44.21 6.51
C ASP A 336 47.95 -42.91 7.09
N SER A 337 47.11 -42.32 7.92
CA SER A 337 47.39 -41.61 9.18
C SER A 337 48.17 -40.28 9.17
N LYS A 338 47.57 -39.21 9.42
CA LYS A 338 47.47 -38.56 10.77
C LYS A 338 46.46 -37.41 10.76
#